data_94c069f3a2519c4b43376e6632291c73
#
_entry.id   94c069f3a2519c4b43376e6632291c73
#
_cell.length_a   1.000
_cell.length_b   1.000
_cell.length_c   1.000
_cell.angle_alpha   90.00
_cell.angle_beta   90.00
_cell.angle_gamma   90.00
#
_symmetry.space_group_name_H-M   'P 1'
#
loop_
_entity.id
_entity.type
_entity.pdbx_description
1 polymer ?
#
loop_
_entity_poly.entity_id
_entity_poly.type
_entity_poly.pdbx_seq_one_letter_code
_entity_poly.pdbx_strand_id
1 'polypeptide(L)'
;PTAANFLKKKNWDMIIVDEAHSMKNSSTMKHKLLKELNRKFTLLLTATPIQNNLGELYNMVELLKPGTLGTFSEFKTRYADDKQMRTLNPFFKDELQNKLSKLIIRTTRQQVKKYIKFTDRIAFTRILKPTDDERKLYDKITDKVREHYENGFEVLYLMIIQRLISSSTESTKRALFKMKKSELLSSEEYDELMEIASRITMDTKTTELKNTIREQNESKFLIFTEWRATQDYLERVLSDAGYSVTLFHGELNLSQKAESIERFRNDAQIMISTSAGGEGQNFQFCSNVVNYDLPWNPMKVEQRVGRVHRIGQKNDVKIYNYAYEKTIDAYILELLYTKIKLFTMSLGHLDLLFEDVTDEKTGAHFFKEYISTKDQNELENRFSTVGKNWNNRKKELVSAVEEFNQEVFDNFSLSTIEEKNV
;
A
#
# COMPACT_ATOMS: atom_id res chain seq x y z
N PRO A 1 -4.98 20.27 -16.67
CA PRO A 1 -5.71 20.67 -17.90
C PRO A 1 -4.82 20.62 -19.14
N THR A 2 -3.58 21.11 -19.07
CA THR A 2 -2.64 21.19 -20.23
C THR A 2 -2.19 19.80 -20.73
N ALA A 3 -1.87 18.88 -19.85
CA ALA A 3 -1.44 17.53 -20.24
C ALA A 3 -2.58 16.73 -20.91
N ALA A 4 -3.80 16.79 -20.37
CA ALA A 4 -4.97 16.13 -20.96
C ALA A 4 -5.27 16.66 -22.37
N ASN A 5 -5.21 17.98 -22.57
CA ASN A 5 -5.43 18.60 -23.88
C ASN A 5 -4.35 18.21 -24.90
N PHE A 6 -3.09 18.06 -24.46
CA PHE A 6 -2.01 17.58 -25.30
C PHE A 6 -2.27 16.14 -25.74
N LEU A 7 -2.66 15.25 -24.81
CA LEU A 7 -2.95 13.85 -25.12
C LEU A 7 -4.11 13.70 -26.10
N LYS A 8 -5.19 14.49 -25.95
CA LYS A 8 -6.37 14.45 -26.84
C LYS A 8 -6.10 14.91 -28.27
N LYS A 9 -5.10 15.77 -28.48
CA LYS A 9 -4.76 16.29 -29.82
C LYS A 9 -3.93 15.32 -30.65
N LYS A 10 -3.42 14.23 -30.05
CA LYS A 10 -2.59 13.24 -30.75
C LYS A 10 -3.39 12.02 -31.16
N ASN A 11 -3.01 11.42 -32.28
CA ASN A 11 -3.44 10.09 -32.70
C ASN A 11 -2.41 9.07 -32.20
N TRP A 12 -2.84 8.14 -31.38
CA TRP A 12 -1.98 7.13 -30.79
C TRP A 12 -2.12 5.81 -31.54
N ASP A 13 -1.01 5.15 -31.86
CA ASP A 13 -1.08 3.79 -32.40
C ASP A 13 -1.50 2.81 -31.32
N MET A 14 -0.93 2.92 -30.11
CA MET A 14 -1.27 2.09 -28.97
C MET A 14 -1.24 2.90 -27.68
N ILE A 15 -2.22 2.64 -26.82
CA ILE A 15 -2.23 3.13 -25.43
C ILE A 15 -2.16 1.92 -24.51
N ILE A 16 -1.16 1.89 -23.63
CA ILE A 16 -1.00 0.89 -22.58
C ILE A 16 -1.35 1.55 -21.25
N VAL A 17 -2.29 0.97 -20.53
CA VAL A 17 -2.74 1.43 -19.20
C VAL A 17 -2.36 0.39 -18.17
N ASP A 18 -1.41 0.74 -17.30
CA ASP A 18 -1.08 -0.06 -16.13
C ASP A 18 -2.03 0.27 -14.97
N GLU A 19 -2.29 -0.69 -14.10
CA GLU A 19 -3.26 -0.62 -12.99
C GLU A 19 -4.64 -0.13 -13.49
N ALA A 20 -5.12 -0.74 -14.56
CA ALA A 20 -6.34 -0.32 -15.26
C ALA A 20 -7.61 -0.43 -14.40
N HIS A 21 -7.59 -1.21 -13.30
CA HIS A 21 -8.68 -1.24 -12.32
C HIS A 21 -9.03 0.16 -11.77
N SER A 22 -8.08 1.11 -11.77
CA SER A 22 -8.33 2.51 -11.39
C SER A 22 -9.30 3.24 -12.33
N MET A 23 -9.62 2.64 -13.50
CA MET A 23 -10.54 3.17 -14.52
C MET A 23 -11.87 2.43 -14.60
N LYS A 24 -12.13 1.44 -13.73
CA LYS A 24 -13.36 0.63 -13.71
C LYS A 24 -14.65 1.44 -13.52
N ASN A 25 -14.54 2.62 -12.90
CA ASN A 25 -15.68 3.52 -12.70
C ASN A 25 -15.72 4.58 -13.81
N SER A 26 -16.79 4.56 -14.60
CA SER A 26 -17.01 5.49 -15.72
C SER A 26 -17.14 6.97 -15.33
N SER A 27 -17.40 7.27 -14.06
CA SER A 27 -17.48 8.65 -13.55
C SER A 27 -16.09 9.30 -13.38
N THR A 28 -15.02 8.52 -13.27
CA THR A 28 -13.67 9.02 -12.99
C THR A 28 -13.09 9.83 -14.16
N MET A 29 -12.28 10.83 -13.81
CA MET A 29 -11.58 11.66 -14.83
C MET A 29 -10.66 10.82 -15.71
N LYS A 30 -10.00 9.79 -15.16
CA LYS A 30 -9.12 8.88 -15.89
C LYS A 30 -9.88 8.08 -16.95
N HIS A 31 -11.02 7.51 -16.58
CA HIS A 31 -11.89 6.78 -17.51
C HIS A 31 -12.37 7.68 -18.67
N LYS A 32 -12.91 8.86 -18.34
CA LYS A 32 -13.37 9.85 -19.32
C LYS A 32 -12.26 10.29 -20.26
N LEU A 33 -11.07 10.57 -19.71
CA LEU A 33 -9.91 10.92 -20.53
C LEU A 33 -9.55 9.81 -21.51
N LEU A 34 -9.39 8.57 -21.04
CA LEU A 34 -9.04 7.45 -21.91
C LEU A 34 -10.07 7.22 -23.01
N LYS A 35 -11.37 7.36 -22.69
CA LYS A 35 -12.46 7.23 -23.66
C LYS A 35 -12.39 8.27 -24.80
N GLU A 36 -11.89 9.47 -24.52
CA GLU A 36 -11.78 10.58 -25.46
C GLU A 36 -10.48 10.57 -26.28
N LEU A 37 -9.50 9.71 -25.96
CA LEU A 37 -8.23 9.65 -26.70
C LEU A 37 -8.39 8.90 -28.03
N ASN A 38 -7.91 9.50 -29.14
CA ASN A 38 -7.82 8.82 -30.43
C ASN A 38 -6.72 7.77 -30.41
N ARG A 39 -7.07 6.50 -30.64
CA ARG A 39 -6.13 5.38 -30.58
C ARG A 39 -6.56 4.24 -31.50
N LYS A 40 -5.59 3.50 -32.03
CA LYS A 40 -5.85 2.29 -32.83
C LYS A 40 -6.00 1.07 -31.91
N PHE A 41 -5.10 0.94 -30.91
CA PHE A 41 -5.10 -0.19 -29.98
C PHE A 41 -5.10 0.29 -28.53
N THR A 42 -5.71 -0.52 -27.65
CA THR A 42 -5.67 -0.33 -26.20
C THR A 42 -5.26 -1.62 -25.53
N LEU A 43 -4.29 -1.56 -24.61
CA LEU A 43 -3.90 -2.65 -23.74
C LEU A 43 -4.14 -2.21 -22.29
N LEU A 44 -5.00 -2.91 -21.59
CA LEU A 44 -5.29 -2.67 -20.17
C LEU A 44 -4.64 -3.77 -19.34
N LEU A 45 -3.71 -3.39 -18.46
CA LEU A 45 -3.03 -4.29 -17.54
C LEU A 45 -3.62 -4.13 -16.15
N THR A 46 -4.08 -5.22 -15.56
CA THR A 46 -4.63 -5.22 -14.20
C THR A 46 -4.48 -6.58 -13.54
N ALA A 47 -4.25 -6.58 -12.23
CA ALA A 47 -4.26 -7.81 -11.43
C ALA A 47 -5.69 -8.33 -11.19
N THR A 48 -6.68 -7.45 -11.22
CA THR A 48 -8.09 -7.74 -10.88
C THR A 48 -9.00 -7.07 -11.90
N PRO A 49 -9.46 -7.79 -12.94
CA PRO A 49 -10.33 -7.22 -13.98
C PRO A 49 -11.75 -6.92 -13.46
N ILE A 50 -12.21 -7.66 -12.46
CA ILE A 50 -13.51 -7.47 -11.80
C ILE A 50 -13.27 -7.59 -10.30
N GLN A 51 -13.81 -6.64 -9.56
CA GLN A 51 -13.71 -6.61 -8.10
C GLN A 51 -15.09 -6.70 -7.43
N ASN A 52 -16.06 -5.91 -7.88
CA ASN A 52 -17.32 -5.75 -7.18
C ASN A 52 -18.55 -6.21 -7.97
N ASN A 53 -18.58 -6.00 -9.27
CA ASN A 53 -19.76 -6.33 -10.08
C ASN A 53 -19.45 -6.36 -11.59
N LEU A 54 -20.40 -6.90 -12.35
CA LEU A 54 -20.34 -6.95 -13.82
C LEU A 54 -20.29 -5.58 -14.51
N GLY A 55 -20.73 -4.50 -13.83
CA GLY A 55 -20.66 -3.15 -14.37
C GLY A 55 -19.22 -2.65 -14.51
N GLU A 56 -18.32 -3.08 -13.63
CA GLU A 56 -16.89 -2.80 -13.77
C GLU A 56 -16.32 -3.48 -15.01
N LEU A 57 -16.66 -4.74 -15.24
CA LEU A 57 -16.30 -5.47 -16.45
C LEU A 57 -16.80 -4.76 -17.71
N TYR A 58 -18.07 -4.36 -17.71
CA TYR A 58 -18.65 -3.60 -18.81
C TYR A 58 -17.84 -2.35 -19.13
N ASN A 59 -17.55 -1.55 -18.12
CA ASN A 59 -16.78 -0.30 -18.28
C ASN A 59 -15.37 -0.55 -18.84
N MET A 60 -14.70 -1.62 -18.38
CA MET A 60 -13.38 -1.99 -18.88
C MET A 60 -13.43 -2.46 -20.35
N VAL A 61 -14.43 -3.27 -20.72
CA VAL A 61 -14.62 -3.73 -22.11
C VAL A 61 -14.97 -2.55 -23.02
N GLU A 62 -15.79 -1.60 -22.56
CA GLU A 62 -16.09 -0.38 -23.30
C GLU A 62 -14.84 0.49 -23.59
N LEU A 63 -13.87 0.48 -22.70
CA LEU A 63 -12.58 1.15 -22.96
C LEU A 63 -11.72 0.39 -23.97
N LEU A 64 -11.81 -0.93 -24.05
CA LEU A 64 -11.05 -1.76 -25.00
C LEU A 64 -11.68 -1.74 -26.39
N LYS A 65 -12.96 -2.07 -26.47
CA LYS A 65 -13.70 -2.21 -27.73
C LYS A 65 -15.17 -1.80 -27.50
N PRO A 66 -15.47 -0.51 -27.70
CA PRO A 66 -16.82 0.03 -27.50
C PRO A 66 -17.88 -0.74 -28.29
N GLY A 67 -19.05 -0.93 -27.66
CA GLY A 67 -20.20 -1.57 -28.29
C GLY A 67 -20.17 -3.11 -28.31
N THR A 68 -19.09 -3.76 -27.88
CA THR A 68 -18.98 -5.24 -27.90
C THR A 68 -20.05 -5.92 -27.04
N LEU A 69 -20.39 -5.30 -25.92
CA LEU A 69 -21.37 -5.84 -24.95
C LEU A 69 -22.76 -5.20 -25.08
N GLY A 70 -23.00 -4.37 -26.10
CA GLY A 70 -24.24 -3.60 -26.25
C GLY A 70 -24.30 -2.37 -25.34
N THR A 71 -25.48 -1.81 -25.15
CA THR A 71 -25.66 -0.71 -24.19
C THR A 71 -25.61 -1.22 -22.75
N PHE A 72 -25.30 -0.35 -21.80
CA PHE A 72 -25.25 -0.73 -20.38
C PHE A 72 -26.58 -1.32 -19.87
N SER A 73 -27.69 -0.79 -20.35
CA SER A 73 -29.04 -1.30 -19.99
C SER A 73 -29.26 -2.71 -20.51
N GLU A 74 -28.95 -2.98 -21.78
CA GLU A 74 -29.05 -4.32 -22.38
C GLU A 74 -28.11 -5.30 -21.67
N PHE A 75 -26.86 -4.88 -21.41
CA PHE A 75 -25.89 -5.70 -20.69
C PHE A 75 -26.39 -6.09 -19.30
N LYS A 76 -26.88 -5.11 -18.54
CA LYS A 76 -27.44 -5.36 -17.21
C LYS A 76 -28.62 -6.33 -17.24
N THR A 77 -29.57 -6.11 -18.13
CA THR A 77 -30.77 -6.95 -18.24
C THR A 77 -30.45 -8.38 -18.69
N ARG A 78 -29.43 -8.55 -19.54
CA ARG A 78 -29.09 -9.85 -20.13
C ARG A 78 -28.19 -10.67 -19.22
N TYR A 79 -27.13 -10.06 -18.67
CA TYR A 79 -26.06 -10.79 -17.99
C TYR A 79 -26.09 -10.72 -16.46
N ALA A 80 -26.85 -9.80 -15.86
CA ALA A 80 -26.97 -9.74 -14.41
C ALA A 80 -28.25 -10.42 -13.91
N ASP A 81 -28.14 -11.23 -12.88
CA ASP A 81 -29.25 -11.89 -12.21
C ASP A 81 -29.79 -11.06 -11.02
N ASP A 82 -28.99 -10.11 -10.52
CA ASP A 82 -29.35 -9.22 -9.41
C ASP A 82 -29.22 -7.73 -9.77
N LYS A 83 -29.94 -6.88 -9.01
CA LYS A 83 -29.95 -5.42 -9.23
C LYS A 83 -28.58 -4.77 -9.06
N GLN A 84 -27.71 -5.35 -8.22
CA GLN A 84 -26.36 -4.86 -7.95
C GLN A 84 -25.32 -5.40 -8.93
N MET A 85 -25.74 -6.27 -9.86
CA MET A 85 -24.88 -6.89 -10.88
C MET A 85 -23.73 -7.73 -10.28
N ARG A 86 -23.94 -8.36 -9.13
CA ARG A 86 -22.96 -9.19 -8.43
C ARG A 86 -23.03 -10.65 -8.83
N THR A 87 -24.14 -11.09 -9.38
CA THR A 87 -24.37 -12.45 -9.85
C THR A 87 -24.56 -12.47 -11.36
N LEU A 88 -23.94 -13.46 -12.00
CA LEU A 88 -24.06 -13.69 -13.43
C LEU A 88 -25.33 -14.50 -13.73
N ASN A 89 -26.07 -14.10 -14.75
CA ASN A 89 -27.21 -14.87 -15.24
C ASN A 89 -26.71 -16.17 -15.90
N PRO A 90 -27.02 -17.35 -15.33
CA PRO A 90 -26.50 -18.63 -15.83
C PRO A 90 -26.85 -18.93 -17.29
N PHE A 91 -27.99 -18.43 -17.77
CA PHE A 91 -28.46 -18.67 -19.16
C PHE A 91 -27.57 -17.98 -20.20
N PHE A 92 -26.88 -16.90 -19.84
CA PHE A 92 -26.03 -16.11 -20.75
C PHE A 92 -24.54 -16.20 -20.42
N LYS A 93 -24.17 -17.09 -19.52
CA LYS A 93 -22.76 -17.29 -19.08
C LYS A 93 -21.85 -17.59 -20.26
N ASP A 94 -22.18 -18.62 -21.06
CA ASP A 94 -21.37 -19.07 -22.19
C ASP A 94 -21.24 -17.99 -23.27
N GLU A 95 -22.30 -17.24 -23.53
CA GLU A 95 -22.28 -16.15 -24.48
C GLU A 95 -21.31 -15.05 -24.02
N LEU A 96 -21.38 -14.64 -22.74
CA LEU A 96 -20.49 -13.63 -22.18
C LEU A 96 -19.05 -14.12 -22.23
N GLN A 97 -18.78 -15.35 -21.80
CA GLN A 97 -17.46 -15.96 -21.85
C GLN A 97 -16.90 -15.95 -23.28
N ASN A 98 -17.67 -16.36 -24.28
CA ASN A 98 -17.26 -16.35 -25.68
C ASN A 98 -16.90 -14.93 -26.21
N LYS A 99 -17.63 -13.89 -25.77
CA LYS A 99 -17.31 -12.51 -26.13
C LYS A 99 -16.00 -12.04 -25.46
N LEU A 100 -15.82 -12.37 -24.18
CA LEU A 100 -14.68 -11.96 -23.39
C LEU A 100 -13.38 -12.69 -23.75
N SER A 101 -13.45 -13.96 -24.13
CA SER A 101 -12.28 -14.79 -24.52
C SER A 101 -11.45 -14.20 -25.66
N LYS A 102 -12.07 -13.35 -26.47
CA LYS A 102 -11.41 -12.64 -27.58
C LYS A 102 -10.73 -11.34 -27.15
N LEU A 103 -10.97 -10.87 -25.94
CA LEU A 103 -10.54 -9.58 -25.43
C LEU A 103 -9.65 -9.66 -24.19
N ILE A 104 -9.78 -10.74 -23.41
CA ILE A 104 -9.13 -10.89 -22.11
C ILE A 104 -8.22 -12.12 -22.13
N ILE A 105 -6.99 -11.92 -21.71
CA ILE A 105 -6.03 -12.99 -21.40
C ILE A 105 -5.81 -12.96 -19.90
N ARG A 106 -6.06 -14.07 -19.22
CA ARG A 106 -5.86 -14.21 -17.79
C ARG A 106 -4.88 -15.34 -17.50
N THR A 107 -3.87 -15.00 -16.71
CA THR A 107 -2.91 -16.00 -16.21
C THR A 107 -2.88 -15.95 -14.70
N THR A 108 -3.18 -17.05 -14.04
CA THR A 108 -3.15 -17.12 -12.58
C THR A 108 -1.74 -17.43 -12.08
N ARG A 109 -1.42 -16.95 -10.85
CA ARG A 109 -0.13 -17.25 -10.21
C ARG A 109 0.11 -18.76 -10.06
N GLN A 110 -0.96 -19.55 -9.90
CA GLN A 110 -0.88 -21.00 -9.78
C GLN A 110 -0.44 -21.66 -11.09
N GLN A 111 -0.94 -21.17 -12.23
CA GLN A 111 -0.51 -21.63 -13.57
C GLN A 111 0.95 -21.28 -13.82
N VAL A 112 1.38 -20.07 -13.44
CA VAL A 112 2.74 -19.58 -13.66
C VAL A 112 3.75 -20.30 -12.73
N LYS A 113 3.37 -20.73 -11.54
CA LYS A 113 4.25 -21.49 -10.61
C LYS A 113 4.86 -22.75 -11.24
N LYS A 114 4.23 -23.35 -12.25
CA LYS A 114 4.76 -24.50 -12.98
C LYS A 114 6.00 -24.15 -13.82
N TYR A 115 6.11 -22.89 -14.23
CA TYR A 115 7.15 -22.41 -15.15
C TYR A 115 8.15 -21.46 -14.49
N ILE A 116 7.73 -20.76 -13.44
CA ILE A 116 8.55 -19.74 -12.77
C ILE A 116 8.61 -20.06 -11.27
N LYS A 117 9.82 -20.20 -10.77
CA LYS A 117 10.06 -20.32 -9.32
C LYS A 117 9.93 -18.95 -8.67
N PHE A 118 8.97 -18.82 -7.77
CA PHE A 118 8.82 -17.64 -6.91
C PHE A 118 9.61 -17.88 -5.62
N THR A 119 10.28 -16.86 -5.14
CA THR A 119 10.90 -16.85 -3.83
C THR A 119 9.86 -16.61 -2.74
N ASP A 120 10.19 -16.93 -1.50
CA ASP A 120 9.31 -16.75 -0.37
C ASP A 120 9.42 -15.33 0.22
N ARG A 121 8.41 -14.95 1.01
CA ARG A 121 8.37 -13.74 1.82
C ARG A 121 8.45 -14.12 3.27
N ILE A 122 9.48 -13.63 3.95
CA ILE A 122 9.72 -13.91 5.37
C ILE A 122 9.56 -12.60 6.15
N ALA A 123 8.47 -12.48 6.91
CA ALA A 123 8.18 -11.28 7.67
C ALA A 123 8.65 -11.41 9.13
N PHE A 124 9.38 -10.41 9.58
CA PHE A 124 9.84 -10.26 10.96
C PHE A 124 9.11 -9.05 11.58
N THR A 125 8.31 -9.33 12.59
CA THR A 125 7.62 -8.30 13.38
C THR A 125 8.43 -8.03 14.63
N ARG A 126 8.94 -6.81 14.79
CA ARG A 126 9.75 -6.35 15.91
C ARG A 126 8.97 -5.32 16.72
N ILE A 127 8.31 -5.78 17.79
CA ILE A 127 7.71 -4.90 18.80
C ILE A 127 8.80 -4.56 19.80
N LEU A 128 9.16 -3.29 19.85
CA LEU A 128 10.33 -2.80 20.59
C LEU A 128 9.89 -2.10 21.87
N LYS A 129 10.58 -2.38 22.97
CA LYS A 129 10.39 -1.65 24.21
C LYS A 129 11.14 -0.32 24.13
N PRO A 130 10.42 0.83 24.12
CA PRO A 130 11.09 2.14 24.11
C PRO A 130 11.84 2.38 25.40
N THR A 131 12.81 3.29 25.38
CA THR A 131 13.43 3.82 26.62
C THR A 131 12.39 4.60 27.42
N ASP A 132 12.70 4.90 28.69
CA ASP A 132 11.79 5.64 29.55
C ASP A 132 11.52 7.05 29.02
N ASP A 133 12.52 7.74 28.45
CA ASP A 133 12.32 9.05 27.85
C ASP A 133 11.52 8.98 26.53
N GLU A 134 11.74 7.97 25.68
CA GLU A 134 10.90 7.74 24.48
C GLU A 134 9.45 7.47 24.87
N ARG A 135 9.19 6.61 25.89
CA ARG A 135 7.87 6.32 26.40
C ARG A 135 7.20 7.58 26.97
N LYS A 136 7.89 8.29 27.84
CA LYS A 136 7.39 9.52 28.45
C LYS A 136 7.02 10.57 27.41
N LEU A 137 7.86 10.74 26.39
CA LEU A 137 7.63 11.70 25.31
C LEU A 137 6.38 11.30 24.51
N TYR A 138 6.29 10.03 24.11
CA TYR A 138 5.14 9.50 23.35
C TYR A 138 3.83 9.67 24.14
N ASP A 139 3.81 9.25 25.40
CA ASP A 139 2.60 9.26 26.23
C ASP A 139 2.11 10.70 26.48
N LYS A 140 2.99 11.62 26.85
CA LYS A 140 2.63 13.04 27.07
C LYS A 140 2.03 13.70 25.80
N ILE A 141 2.63 13.46 24.64
CA ILE A 141 2.11 14.01 23.39
C ILE A 141 0.78 13.32 23.02
N THR A 142 0.66 12.01 23.22
CA THR A 142 -0.59 11.27 22.98
C THR A 142 -1.73 11.78 23.88
N ASP A 143 -1.44 12.10 25.13
CA ASP A 143 -2.44 12.68 26.04
C ASP A 143 -2.90 14.07 25.57
N LYS A 144 -1.99 14.90 25.06
CA LYS A 144 -2.34 16.18 24.43
C LYS A 144 -3.16 16.00 23.14
N VAL A 145 -2.80 15.05 22.30
CA VAL A 145 -3.56 14.70 21.09
C VAL A 145 -4.97 14.25 21.47
N ARG A 146 -5.13 13.48 22.56
CA ARG A 146 -6.43 13.05 23.08
C ARG A 146 -7.27 14.20 23.61
N GLU A 147 -6.67 15.10 24.40
CA GLU A 147 -7.32 16.30 24.90
C GLU A 147 -7.89 17.14 23.74
N HIS A 148 -7.10 17.39 22.71
CA HIS A 148 -7.54 18.14 21.54
C HIS A 148 -8.58 17.39 20.70
N TYR A 149 -8.51 16.07 20.63
CA TYR A 149 -9.54 15.25 19.97
C TYR A 149 -10.89 15.35 20.69
N GLU A 150 -10.90 15.25 22.03
CA GLU A 150 -12.09 15.40 22.88
C GLU A 150 -12.70 16.82 22.72
N ASN A 151 -11.87 17.83 22.50
CA ASN A 151 -12.28 19.21 22.24
C ASN A 151 -12.69 19.49 20.75
N GLY A 152 -12.75 18.45 19.91
CA GLY A 152 -13.26 18.56 18.55
C GLY A 152 -12.25 19.11 17.52
N PHE A 153 -10.95 19.07 17.82
CA PHE A 153 -9.93 19.48 16.84
C PHE A 153 -9.88 18.54 15.63
N GLU A 154 -9.35 19.03 14.51
CA GLU A 154 -9.32 18.31 13.23
C GLU A 154 -8.59 16.95 13.33
N VAL A 155 -9.32 15.86 13.11
CA VAL A 155 -8.84 14.48 13.24
C VAL A 155 -7.62 14.19 12.36
N LEU A 156 -7.63 14.69 11.12
CA LEU A 156 -6.53 14.44 10.17
C LEU A 156 -5.22 15.06 10.67
N TYR A 157 -5.28 16.25 11.23
CA TYR A 157 -4.08 16.91 11.79
C TYR A 157 -3.53 16.16 13.00
N LEU A 158 -4.41 15.76 13.94
CA LEU A 158 -4.02 14.98 15.12
C LEU A 158 -3.44 13.60 14.74
N MET A 159 -4.01 12.97 13.73
CA MET A 159 -3.48 11.72 13.17
C MET A 159 -2.07 11.90 12.60
N ILE A 160 -1.78 13.00 11.92
CA ILE A 160 -0.42 13.29 11.42
C ILE A 160 0.56 13.46 12.58
N ILE A 161 0.17 14.16 13.66
CA ILE A 161 1.01 14.28 14.87
C ILE A 161 1.31 12.91 15.44
N GLN A 162 0.28 12.07 15.63
CA GLN A 162 0.44 10.72 16.19
C GLN A 162 1.40 9.84 15.36
N ARG A 163 1.35 9.98 14.02
CA ARG A 163 2.27 9.26 13.11
C ARG A 163 3.71 9.80 13.19
N LEU A 164 3.88 11.11 13.34
CA LEU A 164 5.21 11.73 13.50
C LEU A 164 5.91 11.24 14.76
N ILE A 165 5.19 11.17 15.90
CA ILE A 165 5.78 10.76 17.18
C ILE A 165 6.05 9.25 17.26
N SER A 166 5.39 8.45 16.41
CA SER A 166 5.67 7.02 16.28
C SER A 166 6.88 6.71 15.41
N SER A 167 7.42 7.68 14.67
CA SER A 167 8.52 7.49 13.73
C SER A 167 9.88 7.60 14.39
N SER A 168 10.38 8.81 14.63
CA SER A 168 11.68 9.07 15.25
C SER A 168 11.62 10.31 16.15
N THR A 169 12.59 10.45 17.03
CA THR A 169 12.72 11.65 17.87
C THR A 169 12.87 12.93 17.02
N GLU A 170 13.56 12.88 15.89
CA GLU A 170 13.67 14.04 14.99
C GLU A 170 12.34 14.41 14.32
N SER A 171 11.51 13.42 13.95
CA SER A 171 10.15 13.72 13.46
C SER A 171 9.24 14.20 14.58
N THR A 172 9.44 13.74 15.81
CA THR A 172 8.72 14.21 17.01
C THR A 172 9.03 15.68 17.30
N LYS A 173 10.27 16.11 17.23
CA LYS A 173 10.63 17.54 17.36
C LYS A 173 9.90 18.42 16.35
N ARG A 174 9.76 17.93 15.10
CA ARG A 174 8.96 18.64 14.08
C ARG A 174 7.45 18.65 14.39
N ALA A 175 6.92 17.57 14.99
CA ALA A 175 5.54 17.54 15.47
C ALA A 175 5.31 18.56 16.57
N LEU A 176 6.19 18.64 17.57
CA LEU A 176 6.14 19.62 18.66
C LEU A 176 6.16 21.06 18.14
N PHE A 177 7.03 21.35 17.18
CA PHE A 177 7.07 22.67 16.55
C PHE A 177 5.74 23.03 15.84
N LYS A 178 5.13 22.06 15.12
CA LYS A 178 3.83 22.25 14.49
C LYS A 178 2.73 22.48 15.52
N MET A 179 2.71 21.68 16.60
CA MET A 179 1.74 21.82 17.70
C MET A 179 1.83 23.18 18.37
N LYS A 180 3.06 23.66 18.67
CA LYS A 180 3.27 25.03 19.19
C LYS A 180 2.74 26.09 18.23
N LYS A 181 3.05 25.97 16.93
CA LYS A 181 2.59 26.92 15.90
C LYS A 181 1.07 26.94 15.74
N SER A 182 0.41 25.83 16.01
CA SER A 182 -1.06 25.69 15.92
C SER A 182 -1.73 25.90 17.30
N GLU A 183 -1.02 26.44 18.28
CA GLU A 183 -1.52 26.71 19.64
C GLU A 183 -2.07 25.47 20.38
N LEU A 184 -1.62 24.28 19.98
CA LEU A 184 -1.95 23.02 20.64
C LEU A 184 -1.03 22.73 21.85
N LEU A 185 0.03 23.51 22.00
CA LEU A 185 0.94 23.49 23.14
C LEU A 185 1.24 24.92 23.59
N SER A 186 1.26 25.15 24.89
CA SER A 186 1.86 26.36 25.45
C SER A 186 3.37 26.40 25.23
N SER A 187 4.03 27.54 25.47
CA SER A 187 5.48 27.64 25.39
C SER A 187 6.17 26.75 26.41
N GLU A 188 5.64 26.70 27.63
CA GLU A 188 6.17 25.88 28.73
C GLU A 188 6.06 24.36 28.42
N GLU A 189 4.91 23.91 27.93
CA GLU A 189 4.71 22.53 27.50
C GLU A 189 5.63 22.13 26.36
N TYR A 190 5.80 23.02 25.36
CA TYR A 190 6.73 22.81 24.26
C TYR A 190 8.16 22.66 24.77
N ASP A 191 8.63 23.56 25.66
CA ASP A 191 9.99 23.55 26.18
C ASP A 191 10.25 22.29 27.02
N GLU A 192 9.29 21.86 27.87
CA GLU A 192 9.38 20.60 28.62
C GLU A 192 9.51 19.36 27.69
N LEU A 193 8.67 19.29 26.65
CA LEU A 193 8.69 18.15 25.72
C LEU A 193 9.97 18.14 24.87
N MET A 194 10.47 19.31 24.48
CA MET A 194 11.74 19.45 23.77
C MET A 194 12.93 19.06 24.65
N GLU A 195 12.89 19.34 25.95
CA GLU A 195 13.91 18.89 26.90
C GLU A 195 13.95 17.35 26.96
N ILE A 196 12.77 16.69 27.09
CA ILE A 196 12.71 15.23 27.06
C ILE A 196 13.28 14.69 25.75
N ALA A 197 12.86 15.26 24.60
CA ALA A 197 13.33 14.86 23.29
C ALA A 197 14.84 15.02 23.11
N SER A 198 15.45 16.01 23.78
CA SER A 198 16.90 16.26 23.70
C SER A 198 17.76 15.23 24.45
N ARG A 199 17.19 14.54 25.43
CA ARG A 199 17.86 13.45 26.16
C ARG A 199 17.95 12.15 25.37
N ILE A 200 17.09 11.98 24.36
CA ILE A 200 17.09 10.81 23.49
C ILE A 200 18.19 10.99 22.44
N THR A 201 19.32 10.33 22.65
CA THR A 201 20.48 10.43 21.75
C THR A 201 20.36 9.53 20.52
N MET A 202 19.67 8.40 20.65
CA MET A 202 19.40 7.45 19.57
C MET A 202 18.09 6.71 19.83
N ASP A 203 17.22 6.68 18.85
CA ASP A 203 15.94 5.95 18.94
C ASP A 203 16.18 4.44 19.06
N THR A 204 15.36 3.75 19.86
CA THR A 204 15.37 2.29 20.00
C THR A 204 15.15 1.59 18.65
N LYS A 205 14.26 2.12 17.79
CA LYS A 205 14.08 1.63 16.41
C LYS A 205 15.38 1.70 15.59
N THR A 206 16.15 2.76 15.74
CA THR A 206 17.43 2.93 15.02
C THR A 206 18.49 1.95 15.55
N THR A 207 18.51 1.70 16.85
CA THR A 207 19.38 0.68 17.44
C THR A 207 19.07 -0.70 16.87
N GLU A 208 17.78 -1.08 16.82
CA GLU A 208 17.35 -2.36 16.22
C GLU A 208 17.65 -2.42 14.73
N LEU A 209 17.48 -1.31 13.99
CA LEU A 209 17.85 -1.25 12.58
C LEU A 209 19.34 -1.55 12.36
N LYS A 210 20.23 -0.96 13.18
CA LYS A 210 21.68 -1.22 13.12
C LYS A 210 21.98 -2.69 13.43
N ASN A 211 21.30 -3.31 14.39
CA ASN A 211 21.45 -4.72 14.70
C ASN A 211 20.99 -5.60 13.52
N THR A 212 19.82 -5.31 12.96
CA THR A 212 19.28 -6.02 11.79
C THR A 212 20.24 -5.95 10.59
N ILE A 213 20.84 -4.78 10.31
CA ILE A 213 21.83 -4.63 9.23
C ILE A 213 23.08 -5.46 9.49
N ARG A 214 23.59 -5.44 10.73
CA ARG A 214 24.79 -6.25 11.12
C ARG A 214 24.54 -7.74 10.98
N GLU A 215 23.37 -8.23 11.40
CA GLU A 215 23.00 -9.66 11.31
C GLU A 215 22.98 -10.18 9.86
N GLN A 216 22.69 -9.33 8.89
CA GLN A 216 22.55 -9.71 7.48
C GLN A 216 23.80 -9.37 6.62
N ASN A 217 24.89 -9.06 7.23
CA ASN A 217 26.21 -8.71 6.69
C ASN A 217 26.27 -8.57 5.15
N GLU A 218 26.86 -7.49 4.61
CA GLU A 218 27.03 -7.19 3.17
C GLU A 218 25.76 -7.17 2.29
N SER A 219 24.60 -7.53 2.84
CA SER A 219 23.34 -7.49 2.10
C SER A 219 22.85 -6.06 1.88
N LYS A 220 22.16 -5.83 0.75
CA LYS A 220 21.50 -4.56 0.49
C LYS A 220 20.19 -4.43 1.26
N PHE A 221 19.88 -3.20 1.72
CA PHE A 221 18.67 -2.87 2.45
C PHE A 221 17.90 -1.74 1.81
N LEU A 222 16.60 -1.95 1.57
CA LEU A 222 15.66 -0.91 1.20
C LEU A 222 14.83 -0.55 2.43
N ILE A 223 15.07 0.64 2.98
CA ILE A 223 14.44 1.14 4.20
C ILE A 223 13.37 2.14 3.81
N PHE A 224 12.15 1.93 4.28
CA PHE A 224 11.04 2.85 4.09
C PHE A 224 10.72 3.63 5.35
N THR A 225 10.60 4.95 5.20
CA THR A 225 10.05 5.86 6.20
C THR A 225 8.97 6.74 5.56
N GLU A 226 8.07 7.28 6.34
CA GLU A 226 7.04 8.23 5.87
C GLU A 226 7.55 9.68 5.86
N TRP A 227 8.60 9.97 6.64
CA TRP A 227 9.00 11.33 6.99
C TRP A 227 10.40 11.69 6.54
N ARG A 228 10.54 12.86 5.92
CA ARG A 228 11.86 13.42 5.54
C ARG A 228 12.77 13.61 6.75
N ALA A 229 12.23 14.08 7.90
CA ALA A 229 13.02 14.22 9.11
C ALA A 229 13.67 12.92 9.58
N THR A 230 12.90 11.83 9.53
CA THR A 230 13.39 10.49 9.85
C THR A 230 14.40 10.00 8.80
N GLN A 231 14.15 10.29 7.51
CA GLN A 231 15.07 9.92 6.43
C GLN A 231 16.44 10.61 6.62
N ASP A 232 16.44 11.91 6.85
CA ASP A 232 17.67 12.71 7.06
C ASP A 232 18.42 12.25 8.34
N TYR A 233 17.68 11.93 9.39
CA TYR A 233 18.23 11.37 10.64
C TYR A 233 18.88 10.01 10.42
N LEU A 234 18.21 9.09 9.75
CA LEU A 234 18.73 7.75 9.47
C LEU A 234 19.95 7.81 8.55
N GLU A 235 19.93 8.67 7.52
CA GLU A 235 21.10 8.89 6.66
C GLU A 235 22.33 9.24 7.48
N ARG A 236 22.23 10.25 8.35
CA ARG A 236 23.33 10.69 9.22
C ARG A 236 23.82 9.55 10.10
N VAL A 237 22.93 8.92 10.86
CA VAL A 237 23.29 7.88 11.83
C VAL A 237 23.91 6.64 11.19
N LEU A 238 23.43 6.26 10.01
CA LEU A 238 23.95 5.09 9.30
C LEU A 238 25.27 5.43 8.58
N SER A 239 25.41 6.64 8.02
CA SER A 239 26.67 7.11 7.43
C SER A 239 27.78 7.25 8.49
N ASP A 240 27.45 7.80 9.65
CA ASP A 240 28.39 7.88 10.78
C ASP A 240 28.81 6.49 11.30
N ALA A 241 27.97 5.49 11.11
CA ALA A 241 28.28 4.08 11.42
C ALA A 241 29.08 3.37 10.30
N GLY A 242 29.45 4.07 9.22
CA GLY A 242 30.31 3.57 8.13
C GLY A 242 29.54 2.89 7.00
N TYR A 243 28.20 2.94 6.97
CA TYR A 243 27.42 2.38 5.87
C TYR A 243 27.34 3.34 4.68
N SER A 244 27.39 2.80 3.46
CA SER A 244 27.15 3.58 2.25
C SER A 244 25.63 3.73 2.03
N VAL A 245 25.14 4.97 2.11
CA VAL A 245 23.71 5.29 2.06
C VAL A 245 23.38 6.10 0.81
N THR A 246 22.21 5.86 0.23
CA THR A 246 21.60 6.72 -0.79
C THR A 246 20.15 7.02 -0.43
N LEU A 247 19.66 8.20 -0.83
CA LEU A 247 18.31 8.65 -0.52
C LEU A 247 17.41 8.59 -1.76
N PHE A 248 16.13 8.29 -1.53
CA PHE A 248 15.13 8.30 -2.58
C PHE A 248 13.82 8.92 -2.07
N HIS A 249 13.40 10.04 -2.67
CA HIS A 249 12.22 10.79 -2.22
C HIS A 249 11.54 11.57 -3.35
N GLY A 250 10.34 12.10 -3.10
CA GLY A 250 9.51 12.74 -4.11
C GLY A 250 10.08 14.03 -4.68
N GLU A 251 10.92 14.75 -3.96
CA GLU A 251 11.54 16.02 -4.38
C GLU A 251 12.68 15.83 -5.39
N LEU A 252 13.22 14.61 -5.53
CA LEU A 252 14.22 14.32 -6.55
C LEU A 252 13.63 14.41 -7.94
N ASN A 253 14.33 15.07 -8.86
CA ASN A 253 13.99 15.06 -10.28
C ASN A 253 14.30 13.69 -10.91
N LEU A 254 13.89 13.48 -12.19
CA LEU A 254 14.04 12.19 -12.87
C LEU A 254 15.49 11.71 -12.97
N SER A 255 16.43 12.63 -13.23
CA SER A 255 17.86 12.29 -13.31
C SER A 255 18.42 11.87 -11.97
N GLN A 256 18.13 12.63 -10.91
CA GLN A 256 18.54 12.32 -9.54
C GLN A 256 17.95 10.99 -9.04
N LYS A 257 16.69 10.69 -9.42
CA LYS A 257 16.07 9.39 -9.11
C LYS A 257 16.81 8.25 -9.78
N ALA A 258 17.14 8.40 -11.07
CA ALA A 258 17.91 7.39 -11.82
C ALA A 258 19.29 7.17 -11.22
N GLU A 259 20.00 8.25 -10.88
CA GLU A 259 21.30 8.20 -10.21
C GLU A 259 21.25 7.50 -8.84
N SER A 260 20.26 7.82 -8.02
CA SER A 260 20.06 7.17 -6.71
C SER A 260 19.84 5.66 -6.85
N ILE A 261 19.06 5.23 -7.84
CA ILE A 261 18.81 3.81 -8.10
C ILE A 261 20.10 3.12 -8.57
N GLU A 262 20.84 3.74 -9.47
CA GLU A 262 22.10 3.18 -9.99
C GLU A 262 23.14 3.08 -8.88
N ARG A 263 23.25 4.12 -8.06
CA ARG A 263 24.10 4.10 -6.86
C ARG A 263 23.71 2.99 -5.88
N PHE A 264 22.39 2.79 -5.64
CA PHE A 264 21.93 1.68 -4.80
C PHE A 264 22.25 0.33 -5.41
N ARG A 265 22.16 0.20 -6.72
CA ARG A 265 22.48 -1.05 -7.43
C ARG A 265 23.95 -1.43 -7.30
N ASN A 266 24.86 -0.48 -7.49
CA ASN A 266 26.27 -0.76 -7.66
C ASN A 266 27.09 -0.50 -6.38
N ASP A 267 26.87 0.63 -5.70
CA ASP A 267 27.80 1.14 -4.69
C ASP A 267 27.20 1.19 -3.28
N ALA A 268 25.96 1.67 -3.15
CA ALA A 268 25.37 1.86 -1.83
C ALA A 268 24.80 0.53 -1.29
N GLN A 269 25.06 0.29 -0.01
CA GLN A 269 24.48 -0.85 0.72
C GLN A 269 23.03 -0.57 1.13
N ILE A 270 22.71 0.68 1.44
CA ILE A 270 21.42 1.08 2.00
C ILE A 270 20.77 2.14 1.12
N MET A 271 19.50 1.93 0.77
CA MET A 271 18.63 2.99 0.24
C MET A 271 17.56 3.32 1.27
N ILE A 272 17.43 4.59 1.63
CA ILE A 272 16.34 5.07 2.48
C ILE A 272 15.35 5.79 1.58
N SER A 273 14.12 5.26 1.49
CA SER A 273 13.07 5.78 0.59
C SER A 273 11.88 6.32 1.38
N THR A 274 11.37 7.48 0.98
CA THR A 274 10.04 7.92 1.41
C THR A 274 8.96 7.30 0.51
N SER A 275 7.74 7.13 1.04
CA SER A 275 6.62 6.52 0.31
C SER A 275 6.37 7.18 -1.06
N ALA A 276 6.42 8.52 -1.13
CA ALA A 276 6.22 9.26 -2.37
C ALA A 276 7.34 9.05 -3.42
N GLY A 277 8.53 8.63 -3.00
CA GLY A 277 9.66 8.39 -3.89
C GLY A 277 9.62 7.02 -4.56
N GLY A 278 9.17 6.00 -3.83
CA GLY A 278 9.33 4.59 -4.23
C GLY A 278 8.33 4.06 -5.26
N GLU A 279 7.30 4.79 -5.65
CA GLU A 279 6.29 4.30 -6.59
C GLU A 279 6.85 4.03 -7.98
N GLY A 280 6.51 2.86 -8.56
CA GLY A 280 6.88 2.47 -9.92
C GLY A 280 8.29 1.87 -10.10
N GLN A 281 9.19 1.94 -9.12
CA GLN A 281 10.58 1.48 -9.24
C GLN A 281 10.75 -0.02 -9.03
N ASN A 282 11.84 -0.59 -9.57
CA ASN A 282 12.19 -2.00 -9.45
C ASN A 282 13.50 -2.17 -8.69
N PHE A 283 13.43 -2.87 -7.54
CA PHE A 283 14.57 -3.12 -6.64
C PHE A 283 14.82 -4.63 -6.43
N GLN A 284 14.58 -5.46 -7.45
CA GLN A 284 14.76 -6.92 -7.36
C GLN A 284 16.19 -7.38 -7.00
N PHE A 285 17.18 -6.51 -7.16
CA PHE A 285 18.56 -6.78 -6.74
C PHE A 285 18.77 -6.67 -5.21
N CYS A 286 17.76 -6.22 -4.49
CA CYS A 286 17.71 -6.18 -3.03
C CYS A 286 16.75 -7.27 -2.53
N SER A 287 17.03 -7.88 -1.37
CA SER A 287 16.18 -8.89 -0.74
C SER A 287 15.75 -8.55 0.69
N ASN A 288 16.24 -7.43 1.25
CA ASN A 288 15.85 -6.98 2.58
C ASN A 288 15.06 -5.67 2.51
N VAL A 289 13.85 -5.70 3.03
CA VAL A 289 12.95 -4.54 3.14
C VAL A 289 12.73 -4.22 4.60
N VAL A 290 12.91 -2.97 4.98
CA VAL A 290 12.61 -2.50 6.35
C VAL A 290 11.51 -1.45 6.28
N ASN A 291 10.40 -1.69 6.95
CA ASN A 291 9.40 -0.68 7.25
C ASN A 291 9.77 -0.05 8.61
N TYR A 292 10.58 0.99 8.58
CA TYR A 292 10.94 1.75 9.77
C TYR A 292 9.70 2.45 10.34
N ASP A 293 8.88 3.02 9.45
CA ASP A 293 7.52 3.46 9.73
C ASP A 293 6.53 2.55 9.01
N LEU A 294 5.53 2.08 9.76
CA LEU A 294 4.48 1.26 9.22
C LEU A 294 3.40 2.14 8.58
N PRO A 295 3.09 1.96 7.29
CA PRO A 295 1.88 2.55 6.72
C PRO A 295 0.65 1.96 7.39
N TRP A 296 -0.31 2.82 7.75
CA TRP A 296 -1.56 2.35 8.33
C TRP A 296 -2.50 1.73 7.29
N ASN A 297 -2.20 1.94 6.02
CA ASN A 297 -2.85 1.24 4.91
C ASN A 297 -2.04 0.01 4.50
N PRO A 298 -2.61 -1.20 4.64
CA PRO A 298 -1.93 -2.45 4.29
C PRO A 298 -1.53 -2.55 2.81
N MET A 299 -2.26 -1.88 1.91
CA MET A 299 -1.92 -1.83 0.48
C MET A 299 -0.56 -1.18 0.23
N LYS A 300 -0.21 -0.14 0.99
CA LYS A 300 1.10 0.49 0.89
C LYS A 300 2.23 -0.45 1.34
N VAL A 301 1.99 -1.27 2.37
CA VAL A 301 2.97 -2.28 2.79
C VAL A 301 3.24 -3.27 1.66
N GLU A 302 2.17 -3.77 1.03
CA GLU A 302 2.30 -4.68 -0.12
C GLU A 302 2.96 -4.02 -1.33
N GLN A 303 2.63 -2.78 -1.63
CA GLN A 303 3.29 -2.02 -2.69
C GLN A 303 4.80 -1.86 -2.43
N ARG A 304 5.22 -1.59 -1.18
CA ARG A 304 6.64 -1.54 -0.79
C ARG A 304 7.33 -2.89 -1.02
N VAL A 305 6.75 -3.97 -0.53
CA VAL A 305 7.29 -5.34 -0.71
C VAL A 305 7.31 -5.71 -2.19
N GLY A 306 6.30 -5.37 -2.94
CA GLY A 306 6.20 -5.58 -4.38
C GLY A 306 7.28 -4.86 -5.21
N ARG A 307 8.02 -3.90 -4.67
CA ARG A 307 9.20 -3.30 -5.33
C ARG A 307 10.38 -4.28 -5.40
N VAL A 308 10.46 -5.19 -4.46
CA VAL A 308 11.55 -6.16 -4.29
C VAL A 308 11.13 -7.56 -4.70
N HIS A 309 9.94 -8.00 -4.26
CA HIS A 309 9.42 -9.33 -4.52
C HIS A 309 8.62 -9.39 -5.83
N ARG A 310 9.34 -9.57 -6.93
CA ARG A 310 8.79 -9.69 -8.30
C ARG A 310 9.29 -10.94 -9.00
N ILE A 311 8.72 -11.24 -10.18
CA ILE A 311 9.24 -12.27 -11.08
C ILE A 311 10.70 -11.96 -11.41
N GLY A 312 11.59 -12.93 -11.18
CA GLY A 312 13.04 -12.77 -11.37
C GLY A 312 13.82 -12.46 -10.08
N GLN A 313 13.15 -12.31 -8.93
CA GLN A 313 13.82 -12.29 -7.63
C GLN A 313 14.48 -13.68 -7.37
N LYS A 314 15.76 -13.66 -6.99
CA LYS A 314 16.55 -14.88 -6.80
C LYS A 314 16.58 -15.37 -5.35
N ASN A 315 16.38 -14.45 -4.39
CA ASN A 315 16.48 -14.72 -2.96
C ASN A 315 15.13 -14.53 -2.29
N ASP A 316 14.91 -15.22 -1.18
CA ASP A 316 13.76 -14.95 -0.32
C ASP A 316 13.81 -13.53 0.20
N VAL A 317 12.64 -12.87 0.21
CA VAL A 317 12.55 -11.47 0.61
C VAL A 317 12.24 -11.39 2.10
N LYS A 318 13.18 -10.85 2.86
CA LYS A 318 13.06 -10.60 4.28
C LYS A 318 12.44 -9.22 4.51
N ILE A 319 11.41 -9.16 5.32
CA ILE A 319 10.62 -7.94 5.57
C ILE A 319 10.60 -7.67 7.06
N TYR A 320 11.26 -6.61 7.48
CA TYR A 320 11.36 -6.19 8.88
C TYR A 320 10.39 -5.04 9.14
N ASN A 321 9.53 -5.20 10.14
CA ASN A 321 8.52 -4.20 10.51
C ASN A 321 8.74 -3.80 11.96
N TYR A 322 8.92 -2.52 12.22
CA TYR A 322 9.22 -1.99 13.54
C TYR A 322 8.04 -1.21 14.09
N ALA A 323 7.70 -1.46 15.34
CA ALA A 323 6.77 -0.65 16.12
C ALA A 323 7.21 -0.61 17.57
N TYR A 324 6.90 0.48 18.28
CA TYR A 324 7.05 0.52 19.73
C TYR A 324 5.86 -0.18 20.40
N GLU A 325 6.10 -0.95 21.47
CA GLU A 325 5.03 -1.57 22.25
C GLU A 325 4.06 -0.50 22.78
N LYS A 326 2.79 -0.87 22.92
CA LYS A 326 1.73 0.01 23.43
C LYS A 326 1.54 1.31 22.64
N THR A 327 1.85 1.29 21.35
CA THR A 327 1.57 2.39 20.41
C THR A 327 0.54 1.96 19.38
N ILE A 328 -0.08 2.92 18.71
CA ILE A 328 -1.02 2.65 17.63
C ILE A 328 -0.39 1.79 16.53
N ASP A 329 0.88 2.00 16.22
CA ASP A 329 1.61 1.22 15.21
C ASP A 329 1.73 -0.26 15.62
N ALA A 330 1.94 -0.56 16.90
CA ALA A 330 1.99 -1.94 17.39
C ALA A 330 0.64 -2.66 17.22
N TYR A 331 -0.47 -1.98 17.55
CA TYR A 331 -1.81 -2.55 17.37
C TYR A 331 -2.14 -2.79 15.91
N ILE A 332 -1.79 -1.84 15.02
CA ILE A 332 -1.98 -1.99 13.58
C ILE A 332 -1.10 -3.12 13.04
N LEU A 333 0.14 -3.20 13.48
CA LEU A 333 1.08 -4.24 13.07
C LEU A 333 0.57 -5.64 13.47
N GLU A 334 0.11 -5.80 14.71
CA GLU A 334 -0.49 -7.04 15.17
C GLU A 334 -1.74 -7.41 14.36
N LEU A 335 -2.61 -6.45 14.13
CA LEU A 335 -3.81 -6.63 13.32
C LEU A 335 -3.48 -7.14 11.92
N LEU A 336 -2.58 -6.46 11.22
CA LEU A 336 -2.24 -6.76 9.84
C LEU A 336 -1.51 -8.10 9.68
N TYR A 337 -0.56 -8.40 10.55
CA TYR A 337 0.32 -9.56 10.40
C TYR A 337 -0.18 -10.81 11.09
N THR A 338 -0.76 -10.66 12.29
CA THR A 338 -1.22 -11.80 13.08
C THR A 338 -2.67 -12.17 12.75
N LYS A 339 -3.57 -11.19 12.70
CA LYS A 339 -5.01 -11.45 12.54
C LYS A 339 -5.42 -11.61 11.07
N ILE A 340 -4.91 -10.76 10.18
CA ILE A 340 -5.28 -10.76 8.76
C ILE A 340 -4.33 -11.65 7.94
N LYS A 341 -3.12 -11.91 8.44
CA LYS A 341 -2.05 -12.66 7.74
C LYS A 341 -1.78 -12.04 6.37
N LEU A 342 -1.48 -10.75 6.35
CA LEU A 342 -1.33 -9.91 5.16
C LEU A 342 -0.46 -10.56 4.07
N PHE A 343 0.71 -11.08 4.42
CA PHE A 343 1.66 -11.65 3.45
C PHE A 343 1.25 -12.98 2.83
N THR A 344 0.22 -13.63 3.35
CA THR A 344 -0.33 -14.84 2.73
C THR A 344 -1.37 -14.54 1.66
N MET A 345 -1.79 -13.24 1.54
CA MET A 345 -2.78 -12.81 0.58
C MET A 345 -2.15 -12.42 -0.76
N SER A 346 -2.88 -12.62 -1.84
CA SER A 346 -2.53 -12.02 -3.13
C SER A 346 -2.91 -10.56 -3.17
N LEU A 347 -2.22 -9.75 -4.00
CA LEU A 347 -2.54 -8.32 -4.17
C LEU A 347 -4.02 -8.09 -4.50
N GLY A 348 -4.61 -8.91 -5.38
CA GLY A 348 -6.01 -8.78 -5.75
C GLY A 348 -6.99 -8.99 -4.60
N HIS A 349 -6.68 -9.87 -3.66
CA HIS A 349 -7.51 -10.07 -2.46
C HIS A 349 -7.39 -8.90 -1.47
N LEU A 350 -6.25 -8.23 -1.43
CA LEU A 350 -6.05 -7.03 -0.61
C LEU A 350 -6.83 -5.85 -1.18
N ASP A 351 -6.79 -5.66 -2.50
CA ASP A 351 -7.57 -4.61 -3.17
C ASP A 351 -9.06 -4.73 -2.82
N LEU A 352 -9.61 -5.95 -2.83
CA LEU A 352 -11.01 -6.21 -2.49
C LEU A 352 -11.37 -5.85 -1.04
N LEU A 353 -10.46 -6.14 -0.10
CA LEU A 353 -10.69 -5.84 1.31
C LEU A 353 -10.63 -4.34 1.62
N PHE A 354 -9.81 -3.61 0.88
CA PHE A 354 -9.45 -2.23 1.20
C PHE A 354 -9.85 -1.21 0.13
N GLU A 355 -10.66 -1.61 -0.86
CA GLU A 355 -11.04 -0.76 -2.00
C GLU A 355 -11.78 0.52 -1.59
N ASP A 356 -12.70 0.41 -0.63
CA ASP A 356 -13.44 1.56 -0.09
C ASP A 356 -12.63 2.35 0.95
N VAL A 357 -11.39 1.94 1.18
CA VAL A 357 -10.59 2.38 2.30
C VAL A 357 -9.41 3.21 1.77
N THR A 358 -9.63 4.51 1.62
CA THR A 358 -8.51 5.44 1.40
C THR A 358 -7.59 5.42 2.62
N ASP A 359 -6.31 5.77 2.45
CA ASP A 359 -5.34 5.93 3.55
C ASP A 359 -5.91 6.75 4.71
N GLU A 360 -6.61 7.84 4.38
CA GLU A 360 -7.22 8.74 5.34
C GLU A 360 -8.36 8.07 6.12
N LYS A 361 -9.24 7.33 5.45
CA LYS A 361 -10.38 6.67 6.11
C LYS A 361 -9.93 5.51 7.01
N THR A 362 -8.98 4.67 6.56
CA THR A 362 -8.45 3.57 7.38
C THR A 362 -7.65 4.09 8.56
N GLY A 363 -6.74 5.01 8.28
CA GLY A 363 -5.94 5.64 9.31
C GLY A 363 -6.80 6.38 10.32
N ALA A 364 -7.82 7.12 9.89
CA ALA A 364 -8.74 7.82 10.78
C ALA A 364 -9.57 6.85 11.63
N HIS A 365 -9.96 5.68 11.09
CA HIS A 365 -10.65 4.66 11.88
C HIS A 365 -9.75 4.11 12.99
N PHE A 366 -8.56 3.67 12.68
CA PHE A 366 -7.60 3.18 13.70
C PHE A 366 -7.22 4.26 14.71
N PHE A 367 -7.01 5.48 14.23
CA PHE A 367 -6.71 6.60 15.11
C PHE A 367 -7.85 6.87 16.09
N LYS A 368 -9.10 6.90 15.62
CA LYS A 368 -10.26 7.11 16.49
C LYS A 368 -10.39 6.02 17.54
N GLU A 369 -10.27 4.75 17.15
CA GLU A 369 -10.29 3.62 18.11
C GLU A 369 -9.19 3.74 19.16
N TYR A 370 -7.97 4.12 18.75
CA TYR A 370 -6.83 4.27 19.64
C TYR A 370 -6.99 5.47 20.58
N ILE A 371 -7.35 6.63 20.05
CA ILE A 371 -7.34 7.88 20.82
C ILE A 371 -8.53 7.99 21.77
N SER A 372 -9.69 7.41 21.43
CA SER A 372 -10.89 7.41 22.26
C SER A 372 -10.84 6.42 23.43
N THR A 373 -9.87 5.51 23.45
CA THR A 373 -9.78 4.44 24.45
C THR A 373 -8.52 4.62 25.30
N LYS A 374 -8.69 4.81 26.62
CA LYS A 374 -7.57 4.96 27.59
C LYS A 374 -7.16 3.62 28.21
N ASP A 375 -8.13 2.72 28.40
CA ASP A 375 -7.86 1.41 28.98
C ASP A 375 -7.21 0.47 27.96
N GLN A 376 -6.06 -0.09 28.33
CA GLN A 376 -5.27 -0.93 27.44
C GLN A 376 -5.99 -2.25 27.10
N ASN A 377 -6.71 -2.87 28.05
CA ASN A 377 -7.42 -4.12 27.80
C ASN A 377 -8.62 -3.89 26.89
N GLU A 378 -9.32 -2.76 27.07
CA GLU A 378 -10.41 -2.37 26.18
C GLU A 378 -9.88 -2.10 24.77
N LEU A 379 -8.74 -1.44 24.63
CA LEU A 379 -8.09 -1.16 23.34
C LEU A 379 -7.73 -2.46 22.62
N GLU A 380 -7.09 -3.42 23.30
CA GLU A 380 -6.77 -4.74 22.76
C GLU A 380 -8.03 -5.48 22.30
N ASN A 381 -9.12 -5.43 23.08
CA ASN A 381 -10.40 -6.02 22.70
C ASN A 381 -11.00 -5.37 21.45
N ARG A 382 -10.96 -4.04 21.33
CA ARG A 382 -11.45 -3.30 20.16
C ARG A 382 -10.67 -3.67 18.90
N PHE A 383 -9.34 -3.64 18.94
CA PHE A 383 -8.51 -4.06 17.81
C PHE A 383 -8.68 -5.54 17.47
N SER A 384 -8.87 -6.40 18.48
CA SER A 384 -9.22 -7.82 18.25
C SER A 384 -10.53 -7.99 17.51
N THR A 385 -11.56 -7.20 17.87
CA THR A 385 -12.87 -7.22 17.24
C THR A 385 -12.80 -6.73 15.79
N VAL A 386 -12.08 -5.63 15.54
CA VAL A 386 -11.78 -5.15 14.17
C VAL A 386 -11.11 -6.25 13.34
N GLY A 387 -10.12 -6.94 13.92
CA GLY A 387 -9.42 -8.03 13.24
C GLY A 387 -10.31 -9.22 12.89
N LYS A 388 -11.22 -9.60 13.80
CA LYS A 388 -12.22 -10.67 13.54
C LYS A 388 -13.17 -10.28 12.41
N ASN A 389 -13.71 -9.06 12.46
CA ASN A 389 -14.62 -8.53 11.44
C ASN A 389 -13.96 -8.50 10.06
N TRP A 390 -12.73 -8.03 9.98
CA TRP A 390 -11.98 -8.01 8.72
C TRP A 390 -11.64 -9.41 8.22
N ASN A 391 -11.29 -10.36 9.10
CA ASN A 391 -11.02 -11.73 8.70
C ASN A 391 -12.27 -12.46 8.20
N ASN A 392 -13.44 -12.19 8.78
CA ASN A 392 -14.72 -12.71 8.29
C ASN A 392 -15.08 -12.11 6.93
N ARG A 393 -15.02 -10.78 6.81
CA ARG A 393 -15.22 -10.09 5.53
C ARG A 393 -14.25 -10.58 4.45
N LYS A 394 -12.99 -10.85 4.82
CA LYS A 394 -12.00 -11.47 3.93
C LYS A 394 -12.47 -12.80 3.37
N LYS A 395 -12.91 -13.72 4.24
CA LYS A 395 -13.37 -15.05 3.81
C LYS A 395 -14.55 -14.93 2.84
N GLU A 396 -15.53 -14.10 3.18
CA GLU A 396 -16.72 -13.88 2.34
C GLU A 396 -16.37 -13.27 0.98
N LEU A 397 -15.56 -12.20 0.97
CA LEU A 397 -15.19 -11.52 -0.27
C LEU A 397 -14.28 -12.37 -1.16
N VAL A 398 -13.29 -13.06 -0.58
CA VAL A 398 -12.38 -13.92 -1.35
C VAL A 398 -13.15 -15.06 -1.96
N SER A 399 -14.03 -15.74 -1.20
CA SER A 399 -14.87 -16.81 -1.73
C SER A 399 -15.79 -16.31 -2.85
N ALA A 400 -16.52 -15.22 -2.61
CA ALA A 400 -17.42 -14.66 -3.60
C ALA A 400 -16.73 -14.22 -4.89
N VAL A 401 -15.54 -13.59 -4.76
CA VAL A 401 -14.77 -13.14 -5.94
C VAL A 401 -14.09 -14.30 -6.66
N GLU A 402 -13.59 -15.30 -5.93
CA GLU A 402 -13.04 -16.50 -6.54
C GLU A 402 -14.13 -17.27 -7.29
N GLU A 403 -15.30 -17.48 -6.69
CA GLU A 403 -16.46 -18.09 -7.34
C GLU A 403 -16.89 -17.31 -8.58
N PHE A 404 -17.09 -16.00 -8.44
CA PHE A 404 -17.48 -15.13 -9.56
C PHE A 404 -16.42 -15.09 -10.68
N ASN A 405 -15.14 -14.95 -10.33
CA ASN A 405 -14.06 -14.99 -11.31
C ASN A 405 -13.93 -16.36 -11.97
N GLN A 406 -14.20 -17.44 -11.24
CA GLN A 406 -14.23 -18.78 -11.77
C GLN A 406 -15.40 -18.91 -12.76
N GLU A 407 -16.59 -18.44 -12.40
CA GLU A 407 -17.76 -18.45 -13.29
C GLU A 407 -17.53 -17.67 -14.59
N VAL A 408 -16.86 -16.51 -14.53
CA VAL A 408 -16.66 -15.64 -15.69
C VAL A 408 -15.45 -16.06 -16.54
N PHE A 409 -14.38 -16.59 -15.92
CA PHE A 409 -13.06 -16.75 -16.57
C PHE A 409 -12.51 -18.19 -16.60
N ASP A 410 -13.28 -19.23 -16.27
CA ASP A 410 -12.79 -20.62 -16.19
C ASP A 410 -12.12 -21.13 -17.48
N ASN A 411 -12.47 -20.58 -18.64
CA ASN A 411 -11.98 -21.02 -19.95
C ASN A 411 -10.91 -20.13 -20.58
N PHE A 412 -10.29 -19.22 -19.80
CA PHE A 412 -9.32 -18.20 -20.32
C PHE A 412 -7.86 -18.53 -20.03
N SER A 413 -7.46 -19.80 -20.11
CA SER A 413 -6.04 -20.17 -19.94
C SER A 413 -5.27 -20.08 -21.26
N LEU A 414 -3.97 -19.81 -21.17
CA LEU A 414 -3.05 -19.80 -22.32
C LEU A 414 -3.07 -21.13 -23.12
N SER A 415 -3.34 -22.26 -22.44
CA SER A 415 -3.49 -23.58 -23.09
C SER A 415 -4.64 -23.65 -24.09
N THR A 416 -5.70 -22.85 -23.89
CA THR A 416 -6.85 -22.79 -24.81
C THR A 416 -6.55 -22.01 -26.10
N ILE A 417 -5.48 -21.21 -26.10
CA ILE A 417 -5.05 -20.44 -27.29
C ILE A 417 -4.16 -21.32 -28.19
N GLU A 418 -3.33 -22.18 -27.60
CA GLU A 418 -2.46 -23.11 -28.35
C GLU A 418 -3.27 -24.21 -29.07
N GLU A 419 -4.36 -24.70 -28.47
CA GLU A 419 -5.24 -25.72 -29.08
C GLU A 419 -6.11 -25.18 -30.24
N LYS A 420 -6.28 -23.86 -30.37
CA LYS A 420 -7.08 -23.24 -31.47
C LYS A 420 -6.25 -22.81 -32.68
N ASN A 421 -4.93 -22.90 -32.60
CA ASN A 421 -3.99 -22.52 -33.68
C ASN A 421 -3.25 -23.73 -34.31
N VAL A 422 -3.74 -24.95 -34.10
CA VAL A 422 -3.28 -26.17 -34.78
C VAL A 422 -4.30 -26.61 -35.83
#